data_e44f1685892e631d8b38d7b7a2f1e222
#
_entry.id   e44f1685892e631d8b38d7b7a2f1e222
#
_cell.length_a   1.000
_cell.length_b   1.000
_cell.length_c   1.000
_cell.angle_alpha   90.00
_cell.angle_beta   90.00
_cell.angle_gamma   90.00
#
_symmetry.space_group_name_H-M   'P 1'
#
loop_
_entity.id
_entity.type
_entity.pdbx_description
1 polymer ?
#
loop_
_entity_poly.entity_id
_entity_poly.type
_entity_poly.pdbx_seq_one_letter_code
_entity_poly.pdbx_strand_id
1 'polypeptide(L)'
;GKELTLTGATAMIVNSSPTTSRVVCAGGVNQEIFLDAISGKYSLVEKENYLKKAISWYRFNDCLLVYDLKTEQWNSPIAESHLLARAGAQVALHGNSLYYVGGELKPGLRSAGIVRVDLITK
;
A
#
# COMPACT_ATOMS: atom_id res chain seq x y z
N GLY A 1 0.09 9.07 -16.35
CA GLY A 1 0.71 8.50 -15.17
C GLY A 1 0.59 6.99 -15.14
N LYS A 2 1.33 6.38 -14.28
CA LYS A 2 1.24 4.92 -14.11
C LYS A 2 -0.05 4.57 -13.40
N GLU A 3 -0.71 3.52 -13.89
CA GLU A 3 -1.83 2.95 -13.17
C GLU A 3 -1.29 2.13 -12.00
N LEU A 4 -1.88 2.36 -10.84
CA LEU A 4 -1.54 1.61 -9.64
C LEU A 4 -2.73 0.74 -9.25
N THR A 5 -2.47 -0.50 -8.86
CA THR A 5 -3.51 -1.32 -8.29
C THR A 5 -3.56 -1.13 -6.78
N LEU A 6 -4.77 -1.18 -6.22
CA LEU A 6 -4.98 -1.15 -4.77
C LEU A 6 -5.14 -2.55 -4.18
N THR A 7 -4.89 -3.59 -4.99
CA THR A 7 -4.92 -4.97 -4.50
C THR A 7 -3.91 -5.15 -3.37
N GLY A 8 -4.39 -5.56 -2.21
CA GLY A 8 -3.55 -5.71 -1.02
C GLY A 8 -3.22 -4.40 -0.31
N ALA A 9 -3.69 -3.26 -0.81
CA ALA A 9 -3.53 -1.99 -0.11
C ALA A 9 -4.45 -1.93 1.11
N THR A 10 -4.11 -1.05 2.04
CA THR A 10 -4.97 -0.74 3.16
C THR A 10 -5.45 0.70 3.05
N ALA A 11 -6.66 0.97 3.51
CA ALA A 11 -7.30 2.28 3.37
C ALA A 11 -8.07 2.66 4.62
N MET A 12 -8.14 3.97 4.89
CA MET A 12 -8.89 4.48 6.01
C MET A 12 -9.45 5.86 5.67
N ILE A 13 -10.67 6.14 6.15
CA ILE A 13 -11.29 7.44 6.01
C ILE A 13 -10.76 8.36 7.12
N VAL A 14 -10.26 9.53 6.71
CA VAL A 14 -9.78 10.55 7.63
C VAL A 14 -10.64 11.79 7.46
N ASN A 15 -11.25 12.23 8.56
CA ASN A 15 -12.07 13.42 8.58
C ASN A 15 -11.26 14.59 9.16
N SER A 16 -10.81 15.49 8.29
CA SER A 16 -10.04 16.66 8.70
C SER A 16 -10.94 17.77 9.26
N SER A 17 -12.21 17.77 8.87
CA SER A 17 -13.24 18.69 9.35
C SER A 17 -14.61 18.07 9.05
N PRO A 18 -15.72 18.66 9.57
CA PRO A 18 -17.05 18.15 9.25
C PRO A 18 -17.35 18.10 7.74
N THR A 19 -16.64 18.89 6.94
CA THR A 19 -16.89 19.00 5.50
C THR A 19 -15.77 18.41 4.65
N THR A 20 -14.69 17.91 5.27
CA THR A 20 -13.54 17.40 4.52
C THR A 20 -13.22 15.98 4.96
N SER A 21 -13.56 15.04 4.10
CA SER A 21 -13.26 13.62 4.31
C SER A 21 -12.41 13.11 3.17
N ARG A 22 -11.39 12.33 3.51
CA ARG A 22 -10.47 11.74 2.54
C ARG A 22 -10.27 10.28 2.83
N VAL A 23 -10.07 9.49 1.78
CA VAL A 23 -9.64 8.11 1.91
C VAL A 23 -8.14 8.06 1.69
N VAL A 24 -7.41 7.61 2.70
CA VAL A 24 -5.95 7.49 2.62
C VAL A 24 -5.61 6.02 2.41
N CYS A 25 -4.93 5.72 1.32
CA CYS A 25 -4.54 4.36 0.95
C CYS A 25 -3.03 4.25 0.96
N ALA A 26 -2.53 3.09 1.38
CA ALA A 26 -1.09 2.83 1.37
C ALA A 26 -0.80 1.39 1.00
N GLY A 27 0.34 1.19 0.35
CA GLY A 27 0.83 -0.14 0.02
C GLY A 27 0.10 -0.77 -1.15
N GLY A 28 0.08 -2.09 -1.14
CA GLY A 28 -0.48 -2.90 -2.21
C GLY A 28 0.59 -3.45 -3.14
N VAL A 29 0.19 -4.41 -3.95
CA VAL A 29 1.11 -5.11 -4.84
C VAL A 29 1.43 -4.29 -6.09
N ASN A 30 2.56 -4.60 -6.74
CA ASN A 30 2.86 -4.04 -8.05
C ASN A 30 1.94 -4.69 -9.07
N GLN A 31 1.23 -3.87 -9.84
CA GLN A 31 0.21 -4.35 -10.77
C GLN A 31 0.78 -5.32 -11.81
N GLU A 32 1.89 -4.96 -12.44
CA GLU A 32 2.48 -5.79 -13.48
C GLU A 32 2.94 -7.14 -12.94
N ILE A 33 3.67 -7.14 -11.83
CA ILE A 33 4.17 -8.37 -11.23
C ILE A 33 3.01 -9.25 -10.74
N PHE A 34 2.00 -8.64 -10.14
CA PHE A 34 0.82 -9.38 -9.67
C PHE A 34 0.05 -10.02 -10.81
N LEU A 35 -0.18 -9.26 -11.89
CA LEU A 35 -0.89 -9.81 -13.05
C LEU A 35 -0.09 -10.95 -13.71
N ASP A 36 1.23 -10.83 -13.77
CA ASP A 36 2.08 -11.90 -14.29
C ASP A 36 1.96 -13.16 -13.41
N ALA A 37 1.95 -12.98 -12.10
CA ALA A 37 1.84 -14.10 -11.18
C ALA A 37 0.51 -14.84 -11.30
N ILE A 38 -0.61 -14.12 -11.34
CA ILE A 38 -1.93 -14.75 -11.42
C ILE A 38 -2.23 -15.31 -12.80
N SER A 39 -1.55 -14.82 -13.84
CA SER A 39 -1.73 -15.34 -15.19
C SER A 39 -0.97 -16.64 -15.45
N GLY A 40 -0.17 -17.09 -14.48
CA GLY A 40 0.59 -18.34 -14.59
C GLY A 40 1.96 -18.18 -15.20
N LYS A 41 2.47 -16.95 -15.35
CA LYS A 41 3.82 -16.72 -15.87
C LYS A 41 4.88 -17.44 -15.03
N TYR A 42 4.66 -17.51 -13.72
CA TYR A 42 5.55 -18.19 -12.79
C TYR A 42 5.00 -19.60 -12.57
N SER A 43 5.42 -20.54 -13.42
CA SER A 43 5.02 -21.94 -13.35
C SER A 43 5.51 -22.61 -12.06
N LEU A 44 5.06 -23.84 -11.82
CA LEU A 44 5.52 -24.61 -10.66
C LEU A 44 7.04 -24.75 -10.61
N VAL A 45 7.68 -24.85 -11.78
CA VAL A 45 9.15 -24.93 -11.85
C VAL A 45 9.82 -23.61 -11.45
N GLU A 46 9.18 -22.48 -11.76
CA GLU A 46 9.72 -21.15 -11.48
C GLU A 46 9.20 -20.55 -10.18
N LYS A 47 8.20 -21.18 -9.56
CA LYS A 47 7.57 -20.66 -8.35
C LYS A 47 8.57 -20.47 -7.21
N GLU A 48 9.51 -21.39 -7.04
CA GLU A 48 10.54 -21.25 -6.02
C GLU A 48 11.40 -20.01 -6.25
N ASN A 49 11.82 -19.80 -7.48
CA ASN A 49 12.61 -18.61 -7.81
C ASN A 49 11.81 -17.32 -7.59
N TYR A 50 10.51 -17.35 -7.96
CA TYR A 50 9.62 -16.22 -7.72
C TYR A 50 9.54 -15.88 -6.23
N LEU A 51 9.43 -16.88 -5.36
CA LEU A 51 9.30 -16.67 -3.93
C LEU A 51 10.61 -16.28 -3.25
N LYS A 52 11.76 -16.51 -3.89
CA LYS A 52 13.08 -16.25 -3.33
C LYS A 52 13.66 -14.89 -3.70
N LYS A 53 12.94 -14.07 -4.44
CA LYS A 53 13.45 -12.75 -4.83
C LYS A 53 13.60 -11.85 -3.60
N ALA A 54 14.47 -10.85 -3.73
CA ALA A 54 14.61 -9.84 -2.67
C ALA A 54 13.32 -9.03 -2.54
N ILE A 55 13.09 -8.47 -1.36
CA ILE A 55 11.89 -7.67 -1.09
C ILE A 55 11.69 -6.58 -2.15
N SER A 56 12.75 -5.88 -2.52
CA SER A 56 12.69 -4.78 -3.50
C SER A 56 12.27 -5.23 -4.90
N TRP A 57 12.46 -6.49 -5.24
CA TRP A 57 12.10 -7.00 -6.57
C TRP A 57 10.59 -6.94 -6.81
N TYR A 58 9.78 -7.14 -5.76
CA TYR A 58 8.31 -7.18 -5.89
C TYR A 58 7.71 -5.80 -6.11
N ARG A 59 8.43 -4.76 -5.82
CA ARG A 59 8.04 -3.35 -6.05
C ARG A 59 6.62 -3.05 -5.60
N PHE A 60 6.30 -3.41 -4.36
CA PHE A 60 5.03 -3.03 -3.77
C PHE A 60 4.91 -1.50 -3.73
N ASN A 61 3.70 -1.00 -3.81
CA ASN A 61 3.45 0.44 -3.79
C ASN A 61 4.01 1.04 -2.50
N ASP A 62 4.82 2.08 -2.62
CA ASP A 62 5.56 2.69 -1.51
C ASP A 62 5.13 4.13 -1.22
N CYS A 63 3.92 4.49 -1.61
CA CYS A 63 3.41 5.84 -1.45
C CYS A 63 2.03 5.84 -0.82
N LEU A 64 1.63 7.03 -0.33
CA LEU A 64 0.26 7.28 0.07
C LEU A 64 -0.54 7.79 -1.12
N LEU A 65 -1.73 7.27 -1.29
CA LEU A 65 -2.71 7.75 -2.26
C LEU A 65 -3.89 8.32 -1.48
N VAL A 66 -4.30 9.51 -1.83
CA VAL A 66 -5.38 10.21 -1.13
C VAL A 66 -6.50 10.51 -2.11
N TYR A 67 -7.70 10.06 -1.76
CA TYR A 67 -8.92 10.33 -2.53
C TYR A 67 -9.79 11.30 -1.76
N ASP A 68 -10.10 12.43 -2.38
CA ASP A 68 -10.97 13.46 -1.78
C ASP A 68 -12.43 13.12 -2.07
N LEU A 69 -13.21 12.88 -1.02
CA LEU A 69 -14.60 12.47 -1.15
C LEU A 69 -15.50 13.59 -1.66
N LYS A 70 -15.12 14.85 -1.45
CA LYS A 70 -15.91 16.00 -1.91
C LYS A 70 -15.71 16.24 -3.40
N THR A 71 -14.46 16.24 -3.86
CA THR A 71 -14.16 16.50 -5.28
C THR A 71 -14.20 15.23 -6.13
N GLU A 72 -14.23 14.07 -5.48
CA GLU A 72 -14.19 12.76 -6.13
C GLU A 72 -12.94 12.58 -7.01
N GLN A 73 -11.81 13.10 -6.53
CA GLN A 73 -10.55 13.04 -7.26
C GLN A 73 -9.43 12.48 -6.40
N TRP A 74 -8.52 11.79 -7.06
CA TRP A 74 -7.27 11.34 -6.46
C TRP A 74 -6.24 12.45 -6.50
N ASN A 75 -5.52 12.62 -5.42
CA ASN A 75 -4.34 13.48 -5.39
C ASN A 75 -3.15 12.69 -5.93
N SER A 76 -2.09 13.41 -6.30
CA SER A 76 -0.83 12.76 -6.70
C SER A 76 -0.28 11.95 -5.53
N PRO A 77 0.41 10.82 -5.82
CA PRO A 77 1.04 10.03 -4.76
C PRO A 77 1.97 10.89 -3.91
N ILE A 78 1.89 10.71 -2.60
CA ILE A 78 2.68 11.48 -1.63
C ILE A 78 3.39 10.53 -0.66
N ALA A 79 4.34 11.07 0.09
CA ALA A 79 5.04 10.38 1.18
C ALA A 79 5.66 9.05 0.75
N GLU A 80 6.45 9.05 -0.32
CA GLU A 80 7.17 7.85 -0.75
C GLU A 80 8.11 7.36 0.35
N SER A 81 7.97 6.09 0.73
CA SER A 81 8.83 5.46 1.72
C SER A 81 8.76 3.95 1.57
N HIS A 82 9.92 3.29 1.58
CA HIS A 82 9.96 1.83 1.55
C HIS A 82 9.19 1.19 2.70
N LEU A 83 8.98 1.92 3.80
CA LEU A 83 8.20 1.43 4.94
C LEU A 83 6.72 1.21 4.59
N LEU A 84 6.22 1.88 3.57
CA LEU A 84 4.84 1.70 3.09
C LEU A 84 4.71 0.57 2.08
N ALA A 85 5.82 0.03 1.58
CA ALA A 85 5.83 -1.01 0.55
C ALA A 85 5.49 -2.37 1.16
N ARG A 86 4.21 -2.61 1.39
CA ARG A 86 3.69 -3.85 1.97
C ARG A 86 2.27 -4.11 1.50
N ALA A 87 1.83 -5.35 1.61
CA ALA A 87 0.48 -5.76 1.24
C ALA A 87 -0.19 -6.42 2.43
N GLY A 88 -1.50 -6.22 2.55
CA GLY A 88 -2.29 -6.86 3.60
C GLY A 88 -2.06 -6.32 5.00
N ALA A 89 -1.50 -5.12 5.13
CA ALA A 89 -1.36 -4.47 6.43
C ALA A 89 -2.73 -4.02 6.94
N GLN A 90 -2.84 -3.88 8.25
CA GLN A 90 -4.00 -3.23 8.87
C GLN A 90 -3.66 -1.78 9.16
N VAL A 91 -4.67 -0.93 9.19
CA VAL A 91 -4.48 0.48 9.51
C VAL A 91 -5.43 0.92 10.59
N ALA A 92 -4.94 1.74 11.51
CA ALA A 92 -5.75 2.35 12.56
C ALA A 92 -5.41 3.84 12.64
N LEU A 93 -6.43 4.64 12.95
CA LEU A 93 -6.27 6.08 13.13
C LEU A 93 -6.33 6.39 14.62
N HIS A 94 -5.34 7.14 15.09
CA HIS A 94 -5.35 7.66 16.48
C HIS A 94 -4.85 9.10 16.44
N GLY A 95 -5.74 10.02 16.84
CA GLY A 95 -5.44 11.45 16.70
C GLY A 95 -5.22 11.82 15.24
N ASN A 96 -4.06 12.39 14.93
CA ASN A 96 -3.67 12.77 13.59
C ASN A 96 -2.63 11.81 13.00
N SER A 97 -2.56 10.58 13.52
CA SER A 97 -1.58 9.61 13.05
C SER A 97 -2.24 8.33 12.59
N LEU A 98 -1.75 7.81 11.46
CA LEU A 98 -2.14 6.49 10.95
C LEU A 98 -1.08 5.50 11.37
N TYR A 99 -1.52 4.33 11.82
CA TYR A 99 -0.63 3.24 12.21
C TYR A 99 -0.89 2.07 11.29
N TYR A 100 0.12 1.70 10.50
CA TYR A 100 0.07 0.54 9.62
C TYR A 100 0.75 -0.61 10.32
N VAL A 101 0.00 -1.68 10.57
CA VAL A 101 0.43 -2.80 11.40
C VAL A 101 0.60 -4.04 10.53
N GLY A 102 1.77 -4.65 10.61
CA GLY A 102 2.03 -5.92 9.97
C GLY A 102 2.10 -5.84 8.46
N GLY A 103 1.46 -6.80 7.79
CA GLY A 103 1.49 -6.91 6.34
C GLY A 103 2.65 -7.75 5.84
N GLU A 104 2.63 -8.07 4.56
CA GLU A 104 3.68 -8.81 3.89
C GLU A 104 4.62 -7.87 3.15
N LEU A 105 5.91 -8.03 3.36
CA LEU A 105 6.95 -7.29 2.64
C LEU A 105 7.20 -7.91 1.27
N LYS A 106 6.91 -9.18 1.15
CA LYS A 106 6.91 -9.96 -0.09
C LYS A 106 6.07 -11.21 0.18
N PRO A 107 5.66 -11.96 -0.84
CA PRO A 107 4.87 -13.18 -0.63
C PRO A 107 5.57 -14.11 0.38
N GLY A 108 4.85 -14.46 1.44
CA GLY A 108 5.33 -15.37 2.47
C GLY A 108 6.18 -14.74 3.56
N LEU A 109 6.53 -13.47 3.50
CA LEU A 109 7.34 -12.81 4.52
C LEU A 109 6.55 -11.69 5.18
N ARG A 110 6.06 -11.93 6.39
CA ARG A 110 5.27 -10.96 7.14
C ARG A 110 6.16 -10.09 8.02
N SER A 111 5.75 -8.84 8.18
CA SER A 111 6.39 -7.90 9.09
C SER A 111 5.66 -7.89 10.42
N ALA A 112 6.40 -7.85 11.52
CA ALA A 112 5.84 -7.60 12.85
C ALA A 112 5.86 -6.11 13.20
N GLY A 113 6.34 -5.27 12.29
CA GLY A 113 6.53 -3.86 12.53
C GLY A 113 5.26 -3.03 12.47
N ILE A 114 5.34 -1.85 13.07
CA ILE A 114 4.28 -0.84 13.03
C ILE A 114 4.89 0.42 12.42
N VAL A 115 4.24 0.97 11.41
CA VAL A 115 4.67 2.20 10.74
C VAL A 115 3.68 3.30 11.07
N ARG A 116 4.19 4.40 11.64
CA ARG A 116 3.36 5.56 11.95
C ARG A 116 3.50 6.61 10.84
N VAL A 117 2.37 7.10 10.38
CA VAL A 117 2.31 8.22 9.43
C VAL A 117 1.57 9.36 10.10
N ASP A 118 2.27 10.46 10.34
CA ASP A 118 1.66 11.63 10.93
C ASP A 118 1.01 12.49 9.83
N LEU A 119 -0.27 12.81 10.03
CA LEU A 119 -1.03 13.63 9.10
C LEU A 119 -0.90 15.09 9.54
N ILE A 120 -0.03 15.82 8.87
CA ILE A 120 0.17 17.24 9.15
C ILE A 120 -0.70 18.03 8.17
N THR A 121 -1.75 18.64 8.71
CA THR A 121 -2.59 19.54 7.93
C THR A 121 -2.06 20.96 8.06
N LYS A 122 -1.70 21.56 6.95
CA LYS A 122 -1.36 22.97 6.93
C LYS A 122 -2.57 23.78 6.51
#